data_3d864a91722360331f6bf8113b6d3a49
#
_entry.id   3d864a91722360331f6bf8113b6d3a49
#
_cell.length_a   1.000
_cell.length_b   1.000
_cell.length_c   1.000
_cell.angle_alpha   90.00
_cell.angle_beta   90.00
_cell.angle_gamma   90.00
#
_symmetry.space_group_name_H-M   'P 1'
#
loop_
_entity.id
_entity.type
_entity.pdbx_description
1 polymer ?
#
loop_
_entity_poly.entity_id
_entity_poly.type
_entity_poly.pdbx_seq_one_letter_code
_entity_poly.pdbx_strand_id
1 'polypeptide(L)'
;SHTTHGLSDEELASGDFTEALKWWDQCIAAHKEAGMEYIVTPYLSVPKTLKDLQTYCDYYNEVGKRCQAAGLKYGYHNHAHEFQKVEDKELMLDYMLQHTNPEYVFFQMDVYWVVRGQNSPVDYFNKYPGRFTMLHIKDHREIGQSGMVGYDAIFKNTDTAGVRHIVAE
;
A
#
# COMPACT_ATOMS: atom_id res chain seq x y z
N SER A 1 10.23 5.92 -3.94
CA SER A 1 11.05 5.29 -2.90
C SER A 1 10.21 4.36 -2.05
N HIS A 2 10.75 3.21 -1.70
CA HIS A 2 10.20 2.34 -0.65
C HIS A 2 10.80 2.76 0.69
N THR A 3 9.95 3.15 1.62
CA THR A 3 10.36 3.66 2.93
C THR A 3 9.33 3.29 3.99
N THR A 4 9.78 2.81 5.13
CA THR A 4 8.90 2.46 6.25
C THR A 4 9.44 2.94 7.58
N HIS A 5 8.53 3.24 8.48
CA HIS A 5 8.80 3.44 9.90
C HIS A 5 7.64 2.85 10.69
N GLY A 6 7.91 1.74 11.39
CA GLY A 6 6.90 1.04 12.16
C GLY A 6 6.55 1.76 13.45
N LEU A 7 5.41 1.41 14.03
CA LEU A 7 5.03 1.86 15.36
C LEU A 7 5.68 0.96 16.43
N SER A 8 6.10 1.54 17.54
CA SER A 8 6.45 0.79 18.74
C SER A 8 5.20 0.18 19.37
N ASP A 9 5.38 -0.80 20.24
CA ASP A 9 4.25 -1.41 20.97
C ASP A 9 3.47 -0.38 21.80
N GLU A 10 4.16 0.62 22.34
CA GLU A 10 3.56 1.72 23.12
C GLU A 10 2.74 2.65 22.20
N GLU A 11 3.27 3.05 21.06
CA GLU A 11 2.56 3.87 20.08
C GLU A 11 1.34 3.12 19.52
N LEU A 12 1.48 1.83 19.24
CA LEU A 12 0.39 0.99 18.77
C LEU A 12 -0.73 0.86 19.83
N ALA A 13 -0.37 0.69 21.10
CA ALA A 13 -1.33 0.57 22.18
C ALA A 13 -2.04 1.89 22.51
N SER A 14 -1.31 3.01 22.51
CA SER A 14 -1.82 4.34 22.84
C SER A 14 -2.53 5.04 21.68
N GLY A 15 -2.14 4.75 20.45
CA GLY A 15 -2.54 5.51 19.26
C GLY A 15 -1.91 6.89 19.18
N ASP A 16 -0.85 7.15 19.96
CA ASP A 16 -0.07 8.40 19.90
C ASP A 16 1.12 8.22 18.97
N PHE A 17 1.07 8.81 17.78
CA PHE A 17 2.09 8.71 16.75
C PHE A 17 3.10 9.84 16.74
N THR A 18 3.13 10.68 17.78
CA THR A 18 3.90 11.93 17.80
C THR A 18 5.37 11.72 17.41
N GLU A 19 6.04 10.75 17.99
CA GLU A 19 7.46 10.48 17.70
C GLU A 19 7.67 9.87 16.30
N ALA A 20 6.82 8.92 15.92
CA ALA A 20 6.87 8.34 14.57
C ALA A 20 6.63 9.41 13.49
N LEU A 21 5.69 10.34 13.72
CA LEU A 21 5.41 11.43 12.79
C LEU A 21 6.54 12.46 12.71
N LYS A 22 7.28 12.71 13.77
CA LYS A 22 8.51 13.52 13.71
C LYS A 22 9.56 12.91 12.79
N TRP A 23 9.72 11.60 12.87
CA TRP A 23 10.61 10.87 11.95
C TRP A 23 10.15 11.04 10.51
N TRP A 24 8.83 10.90 10.25
CA TRP A 24 8.27 11.10 8.92
C TRP A 24 8.45 12.53 8.41
N ASP A 25 8.33 13.56 9.24
CA ASP A 25 8.55 14.94 8.84
C ASP A 25 9.97 15.15 8.29
N GLN A 26 10.98 14.55 8.93
CA GLN A 26 12.36 14.59 8.44
C GLN A 26 12.54 13.78 7.16
N CYS A 27 11.95 12.60 7.09
CA CYS A 27 11.98 11.73 5.92
C CYS A 27 11.33 12.40 4.71
N ILE A 28 10.15 13.00 4.88
CA ILE A 28 9.42 13.72 3.82
C ILE A 28 10.23 14.92 3.31
N ALA A 29 10.84 15.68 4.21
CA ALA A 29 11.70 16.81 3.83
C ALA A 29 12.89 16.37 2.96
N ALA A 30 13.56 15.28 3.35
CA ALA A 30 14.67 14.71 2.58
C ALA A 30 14.23 14.20 1.19
N HIS A 31 13.06 13.54 1.12
CA HIS A 31 12.52 13.08 -0.16
C HIS A 31 12.14 14.23 -1.09
N LYS A 32 11.57 15.29 -0.53
CA LYS A 32 11.25 16.51 -1.29
C LYS A 32 12.51 17.18 -1.84
N GLU A 33 13.54 17.31 -1.03
CA GLU A 33 14.83 17.86 -1.44
C GLU A 33 15.49 17.03 -2.56
N ALA A 34 15.35 15.70 -2.48
CA ALA A 34 15.82 14.77 -3.52
C ALA A 34 14.96 14.78 -4.81
N GLY A 35 13.90 15.58 -4.88
CA GLY A 35 13.00 15.63 -6.04
C GLY A 35 12.10 14.41 -6.22
N MET A 36 11.87 13.65 -5.16
CA MET A 36 10.98 12.49 -5.18
C MET A 36 9.51 12.94 -5.21
N GLU A 37 8.67 12.16 -5.90
CA GLU A 37 7.22 12.41 -5.97
C GLU A 37 6.43 11.44 -5.09
N TYR A 38 6.96 10.22 -4.91
CA TYR A 38 6.25 9.10 -4.26
C TYR A 38 7.06 8.49 -3.13
N ILE A 39 6.40 8.23 -2.03
CA ILE A 39 6.91 7.41 -0.92
C ILE A 39 5.94 6.26 -0.71
N VAL A 40 6.45 5.03 -0.70
CA VAL A 40 5.64 3.82 -0.55
C VAL A 40 6.14 3.02 0.64
N THR A 41 5.26 2.70 1.58
CA THR A 41 5.56 1.72 2.63
C THR A 41 5.47 0.31 2.05
N PRO A 42 6.59 -0.43 2.01
CA PRO A 42 6.65 -1.70 1.27
C PRO A 42 6.15 -2.91 2.06
N TYR A 43 5.92 -2.78 3.36
CA TYR A 43 5.62 -3.93 4.21
C TYR A 43 4.97 -3.53 5.54
N LEU A 44 3.99 -4.31 5.93
CA LEU A 44 3.42 -4.35 7.28
C LEU A 44 3.14 -5.81 7.63
N SER A 45 3.67 -6.32 8.73
CA SER A 45 3.31 -7.65 9.22
C SER A 45 1.82 -7.70 9.57
N VAL A 46 1.20 -8.87 9.41
CA VAL A 46 -0.23 -9.04 9.74
C VAL A 46 -0.46 -8.70 11.21
N PRO A 47 -1.22 -7.65 11.53
CA PRO A 47 -1.52 -7.30 12.92
C PRO A 47 -2.33 -8.39 13.62
N LYS A 48 -2.19 -8.49 14.93
CA LYS A 48 -2.90 -9.51 15.72
C LYS A 48 -4.40 -9.24 15.80
N THR A 49 -4.80 -7.97 15.79
CA THR A 49 -6.19 -7.56 15.95
C THR A 49 -6.61 -6.54 14.89
N LEU A 50 -7.92 -6.46 14.61
CA LEU A 50 -8.49 -5.42 13.76
C LEU A 50 -8.30 -4.03 14.38
N LYS A 51 -8.25 -3.92 15.70
CA LYS A 51 -7.94 -2.67 16.39
C LYS A 51 -6.52 -2.19 16.06
N ASP A 52 -5.53 -3.07 16.09
CA ASP A 52 -4.16 -2.73 15.73
C ASP A 52 -4.07 -2.34 14.25
N LEU A 53 -4.77 -3.07 13.38
CA LEU A 53 -4.83 -2.73 11.96
C LEU A 53 -5.49 -1.37 11.72
N GLN A 54 -6.56 -1.02 12.45
CA GLN A 54 -7.17 0.32 12.40
C GLN A 54 -6.17 1.39 12.83
N THR A 55 -5.42 1.15 13.89
CA THR A 55 -4.37 2.07 14.35
C THR A 55 -3.32 2.31 13.26
N TYR A 56 -2.91 1.27 12.52
CA TYR A 56 -2.03 1.43 11.35
C TYR A 56 -2.68 2.20 10.21
N CYS A 57 -3.97 1.99 9.94
CA CYS A 57 -4.69 2.77 8.92
C CYS A 57 -4.74 4.26 9.28
N ASP A 58 -5.03 4.58 10.53
CA ASP A 58 -5.05 5.95 11.06
C ASP A 58 -3.65 6.58 10.94
N TYR A 59 -2.61 5.84 11.32
CA TYR A 59 -1.23 6.25 11.18
C TYR A 59 -0.85 6.55 9.72
N TYR A 60 -1.19 5.66 8.79
CA TYR A 60 -0.92 5.87 7.36
C TYR A 60 -1.69 7.04 6.77
N ASN A 61 -2.92 7.29 7.24
CA ASN A 61 -3.67 8.49 6.88
C ASN A 61 -2.92 9.77 7.31
N GLU A 62 -2.37 9.81 8.53
CA GLU A 62 -1.60 10.96 9.01
C GLU A 62 -0.28 11.13 8.24
N VAL A 63 0.44 10.04 7.93
CA VAL A 63 1.64 10.09 7.09
C VAL A 63 1.29 10.63 5.69
N GLY A 64 0.24 10.10 5.08
CA GLY A 64 -0.22 10.52 3.75
C GLY A 64 -0.62 11.98 3.70
N LYS A 65 -1.31 12.47 4.73
CA LYS A 65 -1.68 13.88 4.87
C LYS A 65 -0.46 14.80 4.94
N ARG A 66 0.58 14.39 5.66
CA ARG A 66 1.86 15.12 5.73
C ARG A 66 2.60 15.11 4.41
N CYS A 67 2.62 13.98 3.72
CA CYS A 67 3.18 13.88 2.37
C CYS A 67 2.46 14.82 1.40
N GLN A 68 1.13 14.82 1.41
CA GLN A 68 0.32 15.69 0.56
C GLN A 68 0.62 17.17 0.83
N ALA A 69 0.72 17.59 2.09
CA ALA A 69 1.06 18.95 2.47
C ALA A 69 2.45 19.39 1.97
N ALA A 70 3.37 18.45 1.80
CA ALA A 70 4.71 18.67 1.25
C ALA A 70 4.77 18.55 -0.28
N GLY A 71 3.68 18.17 -0.94
CA GLY A 71 3.61 17.96 -2.40
C GLY A 71 4.05 16.58 -2.85
N LEU A 72 4.14 15.60 -1.94
CA LEU A 72 4.43 14.20 -2.24
C LEU A 72 3.17 13.34 -2.14
N LYS A 73 3.24 12.15 -2.71
CA LYS A 73 2.19 11.13 -2.61
C LYS A 73 2.67 9.94 -1.80
N TYR A 74 1.81 9.48 -0.88
CA TYR A 74 2.10 8.35 -0.02
C TYR A 74 1.23 7.14 -0.37
N GLY A 75 1.83 5.96 -0.34
CA GLY A 75 1.13 4.73 -0.65
C GLY A 75 1.65 3.52 0.11
N TYR A 76 0.94 2.41 -0.09
CA TYR A 76 1.26 1.11 0.46
C TYR A 76 1.45 0.07 -0.65
N HIS A 77 2.46 -0.80 -0.51
CA HIS A 77 2.75 -1.91 -1.42
C HIS A 77 2.39 -3.23 -0.76
N ASN A 78 1.60 -4.06 -1.46
CA ASN A 78 1.19 -5.36 -0.94
C ASN A 78 2.12 -6.50 -1.35
N HIS A 79 2.16 -7.50 -0.48
CA HIS A 79 2.60 -8.87 -0.76
C HIS A 79 1.40 -9.83 -0.74
N ALA A 80 1.66 -11.13 -0.54
CA ALA A 80 0.61 -12.14 -0.45
C ALA A 80 -0.01 -12.25 0.96
N HIS A 81 0.71 -11.83 2.00
CA HIS A 81 0.25 -11.99 3.38
C HIS A 81 -0.91 -11.06 3.74
N GLU A 82 -1.10 -9.95 3.02
CA GLU A 82 -2.25 -9.07 3.21
C GLU A 82 -3.58 -9.68 2.77
N PHE A 83 -3.53 -10.82 2.10
CA PHE A 83 -4.72 -11.62 1.80
C PHE A 83 -5.06 -12.64 2.90
N GLN A 84 -4.42 -12.54 4.07
CA GLN A 84 -4.81 -13.27 5.27
C GLN A 84 -5.88 -12.48 6.05
N LYS A 85 -6.73 -13.23 6.76
CA LYS A 85 -7.73 -12.63 7.65
C LYS A 85 -7.09 -12.23 8.98
N VAL A 86 -7.39 -11.03 9.42
CA VAL A 86 -7.09 -10.56 10.77
C VAL A 86 -8.22 -11.00 11.69
N GLU A 87 -7.91 -11.64 12.81
CA GLU A 87 -8.88 -12.21 13.76
C GLU A 87 -9.90 -13.18 13.10
N ASP A 88 -9.51 -13.87 12.02
CA ASP A 88 -10.40 -14.71 11.19
C ASP A 88 -11.65 -14.00 10.64
N LYS A 89 -11.65 -12.66 10.60
CA LYS A 89 -12.79 -11.84 10.21
C LYS A 89 -12.62 -11.24 8.81
N GLU A 90 -11.66 -10.33 8.64
CA GLU A 90 -11.50 -9.54 7.41
C GLU A 90 -10.11 -9.68 6.81
N LEU A 91 -10.03 -9.70 5.48
CA LEU A 91 -8.74 -9.67 4.77
C LEU A 91 -8.03 -8.34 5.08
N MET A 92 -6.74 -8.43 5.42
CA MET A 92 -5.96 -7.26 5.79
C MET A 92 -5.97 -6.19 4.71
N LEU A 93 -5.77 -6.56 3.43
CA LEU A 93 -5.75 -5.59 2.33
C LEU A 93 -7.10 -4.91 2.12
N ASP A 94 -8.21 -5.68 2.18
CA ASP A 94 -9.56 -5.12 2.08
C ASP A 94 -9.83 -4.11 3.19
N TYR A 95 -9.47 -4.45 4.41
CA TYR A 95 -9.60 -3.55 5.55
C TYR A 95 -8.80 -2.26 5.34
N MET A 96 -7.54 -2.36 4.91
CA MET A 96 -6.70 -1.19 4.64
C MET A 96 -7.29 -0.30 3.54
N LEU A 97 -7.79 -0.89 2.45
CA LEU A 97 -8.44 -0.15 1.35
C LEU A 97 -9.70 0.59 1.80
N GLN A 98 -10.47 0.02 2.74
CA GLN A 98 -11.70 0.61 3.26
C GLN A 98 -11.47 1.67 4.35
N HIS A 99 -10.37 1.58 5.11
CA HIS A 99 -10.12 2.41 6.29
C HIS A 99 -8.97 3.42 6.10
N THR A 100 -8.38 3.48 4.90
CA THR A 100 -7.47 4.57 4.52
C THR A 100 -8.16 5.56 3.60
N ASN A 101 -7.84 6.86 3.78
CA ASN A 101 -8.42 7.91 2.95
C ASN A 101 -7.76 7.91 1.56
N PRO A 102 -8.55 7.76 0.47
CA PRO A 102 -8.02 7.76 -0.89
C PRO A 102 -7.31 9.06 -1.30
N GLU A 103 -7.59 10.18 -0.63
CA GLU A 103 -6.87 11.44 -0.86
C GLU A 103 -5.44 11.43 -0.30
N TYR A 104 -5.18 10.58 0.72
CA TYR A 104 -3.91 10.55 1.43
C TYR A 104 -3.08 9.32 1.14
N VAL A 105 -3.73 8.18 0.87
CA VAL A 105 -3.06 6.88 0.72
C VAL A 105 -3.50 6.21 -0.58
N PHE A 106 -2.58 6.03 -1.50
CA PHE A 106 -2.78 5.17 -2.66
C PHE A 106 -2.21 3.76 -2.40
N PHE A 107 -2.52 2.82 -3.29
CA PHE A 107 -1.93 1.48 -3.24
C PHE A 107 -1.06 1.25 -4.47
N GLN A 108 0.17 0.77 -4.23
CA GLN A 108 1.02 0.16 -5.25
C GLN A 108 0.72 -1.33 -5.26
N MET A 109 -0.12 -1.77 -6.22
CA MET A 109 -0.44 -3.19 -6.31
C MET A 109 0.71 -3.96 -6.94
N ASP A 110 1.28 -4.91 -6.20
CA ASP A 110 2.11 -5.96 -6.76
C ASP A 110 1.20 -7.06 -7.31
N VAL A 111 1.14 -7.15 -8.63
CA VAL A 111 0.21 -8.06 -9.32
C VAL A 111 0.55 -9.53 -9.13
N TYR A 112 1.85 -9.86 -9.01
CA TYR A 112 2.29 -11.23 -8.75
C TYR A 112 1.87 -11.70 -7.35
N TRP A 113 2.07 -10.85 -6.34
CA TRP A 113 1.71 -11.20 -4.98
C TRP A 113 0.19 -11.26 -4.76
N VAL A 114 -0.62 -10.51 -5.50
CA VAL A 114 -2.08 -10.69 -5.51
C VAL A 114 -2.44 -12.09 -5.97
N VAL A 115 -1.86 -12.55 -7.11
CA VAL A 115 -2.11 -13.90 -7.63
C VAL A 115 -1.58 -14.96 -6.66
N ARG A 116 -0.42 -14.76 -6.04
CA ARG A 116 0.11 -15.65 -5.01
C ARG A 116 -0.76 -15.69 -3.75
N GLY A 117 -1.45 -14.60 -3.45
CA GLY A 117 -2.48 -14.51 -2.42
C GLY A 117 -3.82 -15.13 -2.84
N GLN A 118 -3.87 -15.82 -3.98
CA GLN A 118 -5.06 -16.48 -4.52
C GLN A 118 -6.21 -15.52 -4.82
N ASN A 119 -5.88 -14.31 -5.28
CA ASN A 119 -6.83 -13.28 -5.65
C ASN A 119 -6.56 -12.78 -7.08
N SER A 120 -7.49 -12.00 -7.61
CA SER A 120 -7.42 -11.42 -8.95
C SER A 120 -7.13 -9.92 -8.86
N PRO A 121 -6.07 -9.41 -9.53
CA PRO A 121 -5.84 -7.98 -9.64
C PRO A 121 -7.05 -7.22 -10.22
N VAL A 122 -7.67 -7.76 -11.28
CA VAL A 122 -8.81 -7.11 -11.94
C VAL A 122 -10.04 -7.05 -11.03
N ASP A 123 -10.29 -8.08 -10.21
CA ASP A 123 -11.39 -8.07 -9.24
C ASP A 123 -11.19 -6.95 -8.19
N TYR A 124 -9.94 -6.76 -7.75
CA TYR A 124 -9.60 -5.66 -6.84
C TYR A 124 -9.74 -4.28 -7.52
N PHE A 125 -9.40 -4.14 -8.79
CA PHE A 125 -9.63 -2.90 -9.54
C PHE A 125 -11.12 -2.54 -9.59
N ASN A 126 -11.97 -3.54 -9.85
CA ASN A 126 -13.42 -3.35 -9.90
C ASN A 126 -14.02 -3.09 -8.51
N LYS A 127 -13.50 -3.74 -7.48
CA LYS A 127 -13.98 -3.58 -6.10
C LYS A 127 -13.57 -2.24 -5.50
N TYR A 128 -12.39 -1.76 -5.82
CA TYR A 128 -11.79 -0.53 -5.29
C TYR A 128 -11.26 0.38 -6.41
N PRO A 129 -12.14 0.90 -7.29
CA PRO A 129 -11.72 1.69 -8.44
C PRO A 129 -10.97 2.95 -8.00
N GLY A 130 -9.92 3.31 -8.76
CA GLY A 130 -9.13 4.51 -8.52
C GLY A 130 -8.12 4.42 -7.36
N ARG A 131 -8.04 3.29 -6.64
CA ARG A 131 -7.16 3.16 -5.47
C ARG A 131 -5.74 2.73 -5.80
N PHE A 132 -5.50 2.20 -7.00
CA PHE A 132 -4.22 1.61 -7.40
C PHE A 132 -3.47 2.53 -8.38
N THR A 133 -2.93 3.62 -7.84
CA THR A 133 -2.20 4.63 -8.62
C THR A 133 -0.92 4.08 -9.27
N MET A 134 -0.36 3.03 -8.69
CA MET A 134 0.86 2.41 -9.16
C MET A 134 0.72 0.89 -9.25
N LEU A 135 1.25 0.29 -10.31
CA LEU A 135 1.42 -1.15 -10.40
C LEU A 135 2.88 -1.51 -10.22
N HIS A 136 3.13 -2.57 -9.47
CA HIS A 136 4.40 -3.26 -9.39
C HIS A 136 4.29 -4.54 -10.22
N ILE A 137 4.93 -4.54 -11.38
CA ILE A 137 4.92 -5.65 -12.32
C ILE A 137 6.02 -6.61 -11.96
N LYS A 138 5.61 -7.79 -11.51
CA LYS A 138 6.48 -8.85 -11.04
C LYS A 138 5.92 -10.20 -11.48
N ASP A 139 6.79 -11.16 -11.69
CA ASP A 139 6.44 -12.56 -11.92
C ASP A 139 7.35 -13.46 -11.07
N HIS A 140 7.20 -14.77 -11.19
CA HIS A 140 8.02 -15.73 -10.44
C HIS A 140 9.51 -15.64 -10.81
N ARG A 141 9.80 -15.40 -12.09
CA ARG A 141 11.15 -15.15 -12.63
C ARG A 141 11.05 -14.00 -13.63
N GLU A 142 11.17 -14.28 -14.92
CA GLU A 142 11.01 -13.28 -15.97
C GLU A 142 9.53 -12.89 -16.12
N ILE A 143 9.26 -11.62 -16.32
CA ILE A 143 7.90 -11.09 -16.50
C ILE A 143 7.21 -11.78 -17.67
N GLY A 144 6.05 -12.36 -17.40
CA GLY A 144 5.23 -13.10 -18.36
C GLY A 144 5.58 -14.58 -18.51
N GLN A 145 6.72 -15.04 -17.97
CA GLN A 145 7.18 -16.40 -18.15
C GLN A 145 6.28 -17.45 -17.47
N SER A 146 5.74 -17.13 -16.29
CA SER A 146 4.92 -18.07 -15.54
C SER A 146 3.54 -18.32 -16.15
N GLY A 147 3.03 -17.37 -16.92
CA GLY A 147 1.66 -17.38 -17.41
C GLY A 147 0.59 -17.22 -16.33
N MET A 148 0.98 -17.00 -15.07
CA MET A 148 0.05 -16.95 -13.92
C MET A 148 -0.64 -15.60 -13.74
N VAL A 149 0.04 -14.51 -14.09
CA VAL A 149 -0.36 -13.16 -13.66
C VAL A 149 -1.49 -12.57 -14.49
N GLY A 150 -1.63 -12.95 -15.75
CA GLY A 150 -2.73 -12.47 -16.61
C GLY A 150 -2.58 -11.00 -17.00
N TYR A 151 -1.40 -10.60 -17.43
CA TYR A 151 -1.06 -9.20 -17.77
C TYR A 151 -2.00 -8.55 -18.78
N ASP A 152 -2.50 -9.28 -19.78
CA ASP A 152 -3.43 -8.74 -20.78
C ASP A 152 -4.71 -8.18 -20.13
N ALA A 153 -5.27 -8.90 -19.16
CA ALA A 153 -6.44 -8.46 -18.43
C ALA A 153 -6.11 -7.27 -17.51
N ILE A 154 -4.96 -7.31 -16.85
CA ILE A 154 -4.49 -6.23 -15.98
C ILE A 154 -4.34 -4.93 -16.77
N PHE A 155 -3.61 -4.95 -17.88
CA PHE A 155 -3.36 -3.74 -18.68
C PHE A 155 -4.59 -3.18 -19.35
N LYS A 156 -5.60 -4.01 -19.68
CA LYS A 156 -6.89 -3.55 -20.18
C LYS A 156 -7.76 -2.84 -19.14
N ASN A 157 -7.45 -2.98 -17.86
CA ASN A 157 -8.23 -2.43 -16.75
C ASN A 157 -7.48 -1.37 -15.93
N THR A 158 -6.38 -0.84 -16.43
CA THR A 158 -5.57 0.18 -15.75
C THR A 158 -6.32 1.48 -15.48
N ASP A 159 -7.25 1.86 -16.36
CA ASP A 159 -8.08 3.06 -16.15
C ASP A 159 -9.01 2.89 -14.95
N THR A 160 -9.66 1.72 -14.82
CA THR A 160 -10.51 1.41 -13.65
C THR A 160 -9.69 1.42 -12.36
N ALA A 161 -8.49 0.88 -12.40
CA ALA A 161 -7.56 0.86 -11.26
C ALA A 161 -7.09 2.26 -10.83
N GLY A 162 -7.05 3.23 -11.77
CA GLY A 162 -6.51 4.56 -11.57
C GLY A 162 -4.99 4.65 -11.72
N VAL A 163 -4.39 3.74 -12.51
CA VAL A 163 -2.94 3.63 -12.69
C VAL A 163 -2.36 4.87 -13.35
N ARG A 164 -1.28 5.40 -12.77
CA ARG A 164 -0.48 6.51 -13.29
C ARG A 164 0.97 6.11 -13.54
N HIS A 165 1.48 5.14 -12.79
CA HIS A 165 2.86 4.67 -12.91
C HIS A 165 2.93 3.15 -12.84
N ILE A 166 3.94 2.62 -13.52
CA ILE A 166 4.27 1.20 -13.53
C ILE A 166 5.74 1.09 -13.17
N VAL A 167 6.05 0.23 -12.22
CA VAL A 167 7.41 -0.19 -11.89
C VAL A 167 7.53 -1.69 -12.10
N ALA A 168 8.70 -2.15 -12.46
CA ALA A 168 8.97 -3.56 -12.76
C ALA A 168 10.15 -4.08 -11.95
N GLU A 169 10.05 -5.33 -11.53
CA GLU A 169 11.08 -6.09 -10.82
C GLU A 169 11.46 -7.38 -11.57
#